data_ed0eaff273732cdf39cd2ff3cb4cf59f
#
_entry.id   ed0eaff273732cdf39cd2ff3cb4cf59f
#
_cell.length_a   1.000
_cell.length_b   1.000
_cell.length_c   1.000
_cell.angle_alpha   90.00
_cell.angle_beta   90.00
_cell.angle_gamma   90.00
#
_symmetry.space_group_name_H-M   'P 1'
#
loop_
_entity.id
_entity.type
_entity.pdbx_description
1 polymer ?
#
loop_
_entity_poly.entity_id
_entity_poly.type
_entity_poly.pdbx_seq_one_letter_code
_entity_poly.pdbx_strand_id
1 'polypeptide(L)'
;MIQRFAVMGAGEVGFHLAKTLSQQGHNVVVIELDPDMKDTLEEAMDVAVVVGNGAHVPVLEAAQVKDCDLFMAVSSSDESNMAASVLAKSLGAKRSVVRVGIVEDVTTHRRTYEKVFAADLLLSTQLLATTQILNFLLGHSTLAVEYLAHGKVQLRKIHLDADSLLTRKPLSEVDLPAGSLVVALYRGEELIIPSGIDKAQNGDHALILCKSEATGRVERMVSAQGRHYGTAVIAGGGVTGKTVADALTGHVDRIKIIEKDRDRAQALAESCPDLEVIHGDANDLNLLKAERVADARSFVALTGNDEQNLMASLLAQELGVKKVVALVQRAETSYLWEKLGLMNIVSPRSIAAARIQSYIERDYNANIASLRRGEAQIIERILAPASPAAGCSLAEIRPPRGIIVGAVVRGDRVFVPRGPDRLEIGDTVILFVQEEHLPTVQLLFPGREAT
;
A
#
# COMPACT_ATOMS: atom_id res chain seq x y z
N MET A 1 -24.27 3.79 9.14
CA MET A 1 -25.36 3.51 8.16
C MET A 1 -25.14 2.09 7.61
N ILE A 2 -26.19 1.28 7.48
CA ILE A 2 -26.06 -0.08 6.93
C ILE A 2 -25.87 0.04 5.43
N GLN A 3 -24.81 -0.59 4.91
CA GLN A 3 -24.49 -0.62 3.48
C GLN A 3 -24.66 -2.04 2.94
N ARG A 4 -24.73 -2.15 1.61
CA ARG A 4 -24.81 -3.41 0.91
C ARG A 4 -23.52 -3.68 0.13
N PHE A 5 -22.89 -4.80 0.43
CA PHE A 5 -21.65 -5.24 -0.18
C PHE A 5 -21.84 -6.53 -0.96
N ALA A 6 -21.18 -6.64 -2.11
CA ALA A 6 -21.07 -7.89 -2.84
C ALA A 6 -19.60 -8.28 -2.96
N VAL A 7 -19.29 -9.52 -2.53
CA VAL A 7 -17.93 -10.08 -2.55
C VAL A 7 -17.89 -11.25 -3.51
N MET A 8 -17.15 -11.14 -4.60
CA MET A 8 -16.93 -12.23 -5.54
C MET A 8 -15.60 -12.95 -5.25
N GLY A 9 -15.72 -14.23 -4.91
CA GLY A 9 -14.66 -15.13 -4.47
C GLY A 9 -14.58 -15.23 -2.95
N ALA A 10 -14.79 -16.42 -2.40
CA ALA A 10 -14.70 -16.72 -0.96
C ALA A 10 -13.34 -17.29 -0.53
N GLY A 11 -12.28 -17.03 -1.31
CA GLY A 11 -10.91 -17.28 -0.86
C GLY A 11 -10.58 -16.44 0.38
N GLU A 12 -9.38 -16.58 0.95
CA GLU A 12 -9.01 -15.95 2.23
C GLU A 12 -9.30 -14.43 2.29
N VAL A 13 -9.04 -13.67 1.22
CA VAL A 13 -9.33 -12.23 1.17
C VAL A 13 -10.84 -11.99 1.25
N GLY A 14 -11.61 -12.66 0.38
CA GLY A 14 -13.05 -12.47 0.33
C GLY A 14 -13.77 -12.99 1.58
N PHE A 15 -13.34 -14.13 2.10
CA PHE A 15 -13.87 -14.70 3.37
C PHE A 15 -13.66 -13.71 4.53
N HIS A 16 -12.43 -13.19 4.67
CA HIS A 16 -12.11 -12.24 5.74
C HIS A 16 -12.93 -10.95 5.62
N LEU A 17 -13.05 -10.40 4.41
CA LEU A 17 -13.83 -9.19 4.15
C LEU A 17 -15.32 -9.43 4.45
N ALA A 18 -15.89 -10.51 3.91
CA ALA A 18 -17.30 -10.84 4.13
C ALA A 18 -17.62 -11.00 5.61
N LYS A 19 -16.76 -11.72 6.35
CA LYS A 19 -16.90 -11.91 7.79
C LYS A 19 -16.82 -10.61 8.58
N THR A 20 -15.83 -9.78 8.28
CA THR A 20 -15.66 -8.51 8.98
C THR A 20 -16.84 -7.56 8.72
N LEU A 21 -17.28 -7.44 7.47
CA LEU A 21 -18.39 -6.56 7.09
C LEU A 21 -19.73 -7.05 7.68
N SER A 22 -19.97 -8.37 7.70
CA SER A 22 -21.13 -8.97 8.35
C SER A 22 -21.13 -8.69 9.85
N GLN A 23 -20.00 -8.86 10.53
CA GLN A 23 -19.86 -8.56 11.97
C GLN A 23 -20.05 -7.07 12.29
N GLN A 24 -19.78 -6.18 11.34
CA GLN A 24 -20.07 -4.74 11.45
C GLN A 24 -21.55 -4.39 11.20
N GLY A 25 -22.38 -5.38 10.91
CA GLY A 25 -23.82 -5.21 10.71
C GLY A 25 -24.20 -4.73 9.32
N HIS A 26 -23.34 -4.94 8.32
CA HIS A 26 -23.64 -4.65 6.92
C HIS A 26 -24.32 -5.82 6.22
N ASN A 27 -25.09 -5.54 5.16
CA ASN A 27 -25.69 -6.56 4.31
C ASN A 27 -24.65 -7.06 3.30
N VAL A 28 -24.21 -8.30 3.43
CA VAL A 28 -23.18 -8.89 2.58
C VAL A 28 -23.74 -10.03 1.74
N VAL A 29 -23.49 -10.01 0.44
CA VAL A 29 -23.71 -11.16 -0.44
C VAL A 29 -22.36 -11.65 -0.97
N VAL A 30 -22.13 -12.96 -0.88
CA VAL A 30 -20.94 -13.62 -1.40
C VAL A 30 -21.28 -14.37 -2.67
N ILE A 31 -20.50 -14.17 -3.72
CA ILE A 31 -20.61 -14.91 -4.98
C ILE A 31 -19.44 -15.90 -5.01
N GLU A 32 -19.74 -17.20 -4.98
CA GLU A 32 -18.71 -18.23 -4.97
C GLU A 32 -18.96 -19.26 -6.07
N LEU A 33 -17.88 -19.68 -6.73
CA LEU A 33 -17.96 -20.64 -7.82
C LEU A 33 -18.18 -22.06 -7.33
N ASP A 34 -17.56 -22.40 -6.19
CA ASP A 34 -17.63 -23.73 -5.58
C ASP A 34 -18.92 -23.88 -4.76
N PRO A 35 -19.85 -24.77 -5.17
CA PRO A 35 -21.10 -24.98 -4.44
C PRO A 35 -20.90 -25.56 -3.04
N ASP A 36 -19.80 -26.32 -2.80
CA ASP A 36 -19.53 -26.94 -1.50
C ASP A 36 -19.16 -25.90 -0.42
N MET A 37 -18.75 -24.72 -0.84
CA MET A 37 -18.43 -23.61 0.08
C MET A 37 -19.66 -22.90 0.64
N LYS A 38 -20.86 -23.11 0.06
CA LYS A 38 -22.05 -22.35 0.47
C LYS A 38 -22.40 -22.56 1.92
N ASP A 39 -22.59 -23.82 2.34
CA ASP A 39 -22.98 -24.15 3.72
C ASP A 39 -21.91 -23.67 4.72
N THR A 40 -20.64 -23.84 4.38
CA THR A 40 -19.51 -23.37 5.19
C THR A 40 -19.55 -21.84 5.41
N LEU A 41 -19.88 -21.07 4.38
CA LEU A 41 -19.96 -19.61 4.46
C LEU A 41 -21.17 -19.16 5.30
N GLU A 42 -22.34 -19.75 5.06
CA GLU A 42 -23.58 -19.43 5.78
C GLU A 42 -23.52 -19.84 7.27
N GLU A 43 -22.79 -20.92 7.60
CA GLU A 43 -22.55 -21.32 8.99
C GLU A 43 -21.52 -20.41 9.70
N ALA A 44 -20.50 -19.91 8.96
CA ALA A 44 -19.43 -19.11 9.55
C ALA A 44 -19.78 -17.64 9.76
N MET A 45 -20.76 -17.10 9.01
CA MET A 45 -21.08 -15.67 9.02
C MET A 45 -22.52 -15.42 8.52
N ASP A 46 -23.12 -14.30 8.92
CA ASP A 46 -24.44 -13.87 8.45
C ASP A 46 -24.32 -13.19 7.07
N VAL A 47 -24.35 -14.00 6.02
CA VAL A 47 -24.23 -13.55 4.63
C VAL A 47 -25.19 -14.34 3.73
N ALA A 48 -25.63 -13.73 2.63
CA ALA A 48 -26.28 -14.47 1.56
C ALA A 48 -25.22 -15.02 0.60
N VAL A 49 -25.39 -16.27 0.13
CA VAL A 49 -24.46 -16.88 -0.83
C VAL A 49 -25.16 -17.16 -2.16
N VAL A 50 -24.55 -16.68 -3.24
CA VAL A 50 -24.94 -16.98 -4.61
C VAL A 50 -23.86 -17.84 -5.26
N VAL A 51 -24.21 -19.08 -5.60
CA VAL A 51 -23.29 -20.01 -6.25
C VAL A 51 -23.24 -19.73 -7.76
N GLY A 52 -22.07 -19.52 -8.29
CA GLY A 52 -21.86 -19.32 -9.71
C GLY A 52 -20.66 -18.45 -10.06
N ASN A 53 -20.41 -18.34 -11.37
CA ASN A 53 -19.33 -17.48 -11.88
C ASN A 53 -19.78 -16.01 -11.89
N GLY A 54 -19.16 -15.17 -11.07
CA GLY A 54 -19.45 -13.75 -10.97
C GLY A 54 -19.11 -12.92 -12.22
N ALA A 55 -18.47 -13.51 -13.22
CA ALA A 55 -18.33 -12.91 -14.55
C ALA A 55 -19.53 -13.16 -15.46
N HIS A 56 -20.65 -13.67 -14.94
CA HIS A 56 -21.89 -13.92 -15.68
C HIS A 56 -23.02 -13.03 -15.15
N VAL A 57 -23.72 -12.34 -16.05
CA VAL A 57 -24.82 -11.42 -15.71
C VAL A 57 -25.90 -12.05 -14.84
N PRO A 58 -26.44 -13.27 -15.13
CA PRO A 58 -27.48 -13.86 -14.28
C PRO A 58 -27.07 -14.08 -12.83
N VAL A 59 -25.78 -14.37 -12.59
CA VAL A 59 -25.22 -14.55 -11.23
C VAL A 59 -25.14 -13.22 -10.49
N LEU A 60 -24.69 -12.16 -11.19
CA LEU A 60 -24.66 -10.80 -10.64
C LEU A 60 -26.05 -10.25 -10.34
N GLU A 61 -27.04 -10.56 -11.20
CA GLU A 61 -28.44 -10.19 -10.98
C GLU A 61 -29.03 -10.95 -9.77
N ALA A 62 -28.78 -12.26 -9.65
CA ALA A 62 -29.18 -13.05 -8.49
C ALA A 62 -28.56 -12.51 -7.17
N ALA A 63 -27.32 -12.03 -7.22
CA ALA A 63 -26.65 -11.33 -6.12
C ALA A 63 -27.16 -9.90 -5.89
N GLN A 64 -28.07 -9.41 -6.73
CA GLN A 64 -28.61 -8.04 -6.70
C GLN A 64 -27.53 -6.96 -6.67
N VAL A 65 -26.51 -7.14 -7.48
CA VAL A 65 -25.32 -6.25 -7.51
C VAL A 65 -25.68 -4.80 -7.85
N LYS A 66 -26.81 -4.57 -8.58
CA LYS A 66 -27.32 -3.22 -8.89
C LYS A 66 -27.57 -2.34 -7.66
N ASP A 67 -27.86 -2.95 -6.52
CA ASP A 67 -28.18 -2.24 -5.28
C ASP A 67 -26.96 -2.15 -4.33
N CYS A 68 -25.77 -2.62 -4.77
CA CYS A 68 -24.58 -2.63 -3.95
C CYS A 68 -23.89 -1.26 -3.91
N ASP A 69 -23.47 -0.87 -2.72
CA ASP A 69 -22.63 0.30 -2.51
C ASP A 69 -21.18 0.03 -2.98
N LEU A 70 -20.71 -1.22 -2.82
CA LEU A 70 -19.41 -1.66 -3.28
C LEU A 70 -19.46 -3.12 -3.73
N PHE A 71 -18.98 -3.38 -4.93
CA PHE A 71 -18.69 -4.69 -5.47
C PHE A 71 -17.20 -4.98 -5.36
N MET A 72 -16.82 -6.12 -4.79
CA MET A 72 -15.43 -6.51 -4.57
C MET A 72 -15.12 -7.80 -5.33
N ALA A 73 -14.40 -7.69 -6.44
CA ALA A 73 -13.91 -8.82 -7.23
C ALA A 73 -12.54 -9.25 -6.74
N VAL A 74 -12.49 -10.29 -5.88
CA VAL A 74 -11.28 -10.73 -5.17
C VAL A 74 -11.00 -12.23 -5.34
N SER A 75 -11.55 -12.84 -6.37
CA SER A 75 -11.30 -14.25 -6.70
C SER A 75 -9.84 -14.47 -7.14
N SER A 76 -9.46 -15.75 -7.38
CA SER A 76 -8.11 -16.10 -7.84
C SER A 76 -7.85 -15.80 -9.32
N SER A 77 -8.89 -15.55 -10.13
CA SER A 77 -8.76 -15.25 -11.57
C SER A 77 -8.84 -13.75 -11.83
N ASP A 78 -7.75 -13.18 -12.33
CA ASP A 78 -7.65 -11.75 -12.66
C ASP A 78 -8.66 -11.38 -13.75
N GLU A 79 -8.77 -12.21 -14.82
CA GLU A 79 -9.68 -11.99 -15.94
C GLU A 79 -11.14 -11.99 -15.48
N SER A 80 -11.50 -12.93 -14.60
CA SER A 80 -12.85 -13.00 -14.03
C SER A 80 -13.13 -11.78 -13.15
N ASN A 81 -12.17 -11.32 -12.36
CA ASN A 81 -12.30 -10.14 -11.51
C ASN A 81 -12.51 -8.88 -12.36
N MET A 82 -11.72 -8.71 -13.42
CA MET A 82 -11.83 -7.58 -14.34
C MET A 82 -13.16 -7.59 -15.08
N ALA A 83 -13.58 -8.73 -15.65
CA ALA A 83 -14.85 -8.87 -16.35
C ALA A 83 -16.04 -8.61 -15.43
N ALA A 84 -16.03 -9.19 -14.23
CA ALA A 84 -17.08 -9.00 -13.24
C ALA A 84 -17.23 -7.53 -12.81
N SER A 85 -16.13 -6.79 -12.67
CA SER A 85 -16.17 -5.37 -12.35
C SER A 85 -16.91 -4.55 -13.40
N VAL A 86 -16.59 -4.75 -14.69
CA VAL A 86 -17.27 -4.07 -15.80
C VAL A 86 -18.77 -4.38 -15.81
N LEU A 87 -19.12 -5.65 -15.65
CA LEU A 87 -20.52 -6.08 -15.63
C LEU A 87 -21.26 -5.52 -14.41
N ALA A 88 -20.66 -5.59 -13.22
CA ALA A 88 -21.26 -5.07 -12.00
C ALA A 88 -21.54 -3.56 -12.07
N LYS A 89 -20.59 -2.77 -12.58
CA LYS A 89 -20.76 -1.34 -12.79
C LYS A 89 -21.82 -1.05 -13.85
N SER A 90 -21.86 -1.84 -14.92
CA SER A 90 -22.90 -1.71 -15.98
C SER A 90 -24.30 -2.06 -15.47
N LEU A 91 -24.41 -2.97 -14.50
CA LEU A 91 -25.67 -3.32 -13.83
C LEU A 91 -26.09 -2.30 -12.77
N GLY A 92 -25.22 -1.40 -12.34
CA GLY A 92 -25.56 -0.31 -11.43
C GLY A 92 -24.84 -0.32 -10.08
N ALA A 93 -23.85 -1.20 -9.85
CA ALA A 93 -23.00 -1.12 -8.65
C ALA A 93 -22.36 0.28 -8.56
N LYS A 94 -22.45 0.92 -7.38
CA LYS A 94 -21.95 2.30 -7.23
C LYS A 94 -20.43 2.35 -7.39
N ARG A 95 -19.71 1.39 -6.79
CA ARG A 95 -18.26 1.30 -6.83
C ARG A 95 -17.79 -0.13 -6.98
N SER A 96 -16.56 -0.30 -7.44
CA SER A 96 -15.92 -1.59 -7.56
C SER A 96 -14.46 -1.59 -7.10
N VAL A 97 -14.06 -2.69 -6.45
CA VAL A 97 -12.67 -3.02 -6.12
C VAL A 97 -12.28 -4.26 -6.89
N VAL A 98 -11.13 -4.22 -7.54
CA VAL A 98 -10.63 -5.33 -8.36
C VAL A 98 -9.25 -5.77 -7.87
N ARG A 99 -9.15 -7.03 -7.50
CA ARG A 99 -7.87 -7.67 -7.20
C ARG A 99 -7.25 -8.22 -8.47
N VAL A 100 -5.95 -7.97 -8.66
CA VAL A 100 -5.15 -8.52 -9.76
C VAL A 100 -3.80 -9.02 -9.24
N GLY A 101 -3.26 -10.05 -9.88
CA GLY A 101 -1.91 -10.59 -9.61
C GLY A 101 -0.84 -9.87 -10.43
N ILE A 102 -1.18 -9.33 -11.61
CA ILE A 102 -0.24 -8.73 -12.56
C ILE A 102 0.36 -7.44 -11.99
N VAL A 103 1.69 -7.42 -11.80
CA VAL A 103 2.40 -6.29 -11.18
C VAL A 103 2.81 -5.25 -12.20
N GLU A 104 3.39 -5.69 -13.32
CA GLU A 104 4.00 -4.80 -14.33
C GLU A 104 2.96 -3.90 -15.01
N ASP A 105 1.85 -4.47 -15.44
CA ASP A 105 0.76 -3.74 -16.08
C ASP A 105 0.08 -2.76 -15.12
N VAL A 106 -0.11 -3.16 -13.86
CA VAL A 106 -0.76 -2.32 -12.84
C VAL A 106 0.09 -1.11 -12.46
N THR A 107 1.41 -1.23 -12.46
CA THR A 107 2.31 -0.11 -12.13
C THR A 107 2.43 0.87 -13.29
N THR A 108 2.54 0.36 -14.51
CA THR A 108 2.80 1.17 -15.71
C THR A 108 1.53 1.73 -16.34
N HIS A 109 0.45 0.92 -16.36
CA HIS A 109 -0.80 1.23 -17.06
C HIS A 109 -2.03 1.30 -16.15
N ARG A 110 -1.83 1.51 -14.85
CA ARG A 110 -2.88 1.51 -13.82
C ARG A 110 -4.16 2.24 -14.22
N ARG A 111 -4.04 3.48 -14.71
CA ARG A 111 -5.20 4.29 -15.13
C ARG A 111 -5.98 3.68 -16.28
N THR A 112 -5.27 3.07 -17.24
CA THR A 112 -5.92 2.38 -18.35
C THR A 112 -6.73 1.21 -17.83
N TYR A 113 -6.16 0.42 -16.92
CA TYR A 113 -6.86 -0.70 -16.29
C TYR A 113 -8.05 -0.24 -15.43
N GLU A 114 -7.88 0.75 -14.56
CA GLU A 114 -8.97 1.31 -13.76
C GLU A 114 -10.12 1.80 -14.64
N LYS A 115 -9.81 2.52 -15.71
CA LYS A 115 -10.84 3.03 -16.65
C LYS A 115 -11.51 1.92 -17.45
N VAL A 116 -10.74 1.01 -18.04
CA VAL A 116 -11.27 -0.06 -18.92
C VAL A 116 -12.10 -1.04 -18.12
N PHE A 117 -11.63 -1.42 -16.93
CA PHE A 117 -12.32 -2.39 -16.06
C PHE A 117 -13.27 -1.74 -15.06
N ALA A 118 -13.52 -0.44 -15.21
CA ALA A 118 -14.41 0.35 -14.34
C ALA A 118 -14.11 0.16 -12.84
N ALA A 119 -12.84 -0.03 -12.49
CA ALA A 119 -12.38 -0.26 -11.14
C ALA A 119 -12.13 1.08 -10.43
N ASP A 120 -12.82 1.33 -9.33
CA ASP A 120 -12.58 2.50 -8.46
C ASP A 120 -11.32 2.28 -7.59
N LEU A 121 -10.97 1.01 -7.33
CA LEU A 121 -9.73 0.62 -6.68
C LEU A 121 -9.17 -0.65 -7.33
N LEU A 122 -7.95 -0.57 -7.84
CA LEU A 122 -7.20 -1.71 -8.39
C LEU A 122 -6.09 -2.11 -7.41
N LEU A 123 -6.09 -3.38 -6.98
CA LEU A 123 -5.17 -3.91 -5.97
C LEU A 123 -4.34 -5.07 -6.53
N SER A 124 -3.01 -4.95 -6.47
CA SER A 124 -2.12 -6.09 -6.66
C SER A 124 -1.61 -6.60 -5.32
N THR A 125 -1.98 -7.83 -4.97
CA THR A 125 -1.51 -8.49 -3.74
C THR A 125 0.00 -8.68 -3.73
N GLN A 126 0.59 -8.94 -4.89
CA GLN A 126 2.05 -9.08 -5.04
C GLN A 126 2.77 -7.75 -4.81
N LEU A 127 2.26 -6.65 -5.38
CA LEU A 127 2.84 -5.32 -5.16
C LEU A 127 2.74 -4.88 -3.70
N LEU A 128 1.60 -5.16 -3.04
CA LEU A 128 1.42 -4.88 -1.63
C LEU A 128 2.41 -5.67 -0.77
N ALA A 129 2.57 -6.97 -1.04
CA ALA A 129 3.54 -7.82 -0.33
C ALA A 129 4.97 -7.34 -0.57
N THR A 130 5.35 -7.07 -1.83
CA THR A 130 6.68 -6.53 -2.17
C THR A 130 6.97 -5.25 -1.40
N THR A 131 6.03 -4.31 -1.40
CA THR A 131 6.17 -3.04 -0.65
C THR A 131 6.40 -3.29 0.83
N GLN A 132 5.66 -4.21 1.44
CA GLN A 132 5.81 -4.54 2.86
C GLN A 132 7.16 -5.22 3.14
N ILE A 133 7.60 -6.13 2.28
CA ILE A 133 8.92 -6.78 2.38
C ILE A 133 10.02 -5.73 2.32
N LEU A 134 9.98 -4.83 1.34
CA LEU A 134 10.95 -3.74 1.22
C LEU A 134 11.00 -2.86 2.47
N ASN A 135 9.84 -2.55 3.05
CA ASN A 135 9.77 -1.79 4.29
C ASN A 135 10.51 -2.48 5.44
N PHE A 136 10.41 -3.81 5.56
CA PHE A 136 11.17 -4.58 6.55
C PHE A 136 12.67 -4.65 6.23
N LEU A 137 13.04 -4.87 4.96
CA LEU A 137 14.43 -5.08 4.56
C LEU A 137 15.25 -3.80 4.61
N LEU A 138 14.75 -2.76 3.99
CA LEU A 138 15.47 -1.50 3.87
C LEU A 138 15.42 -0.70 5.17
N GLY A 139 14.62 -1.17 6.11
CA GLY A 139 14.54 -0.65 7.47
C GLY A 139 14.31 0.85 7.52
N HIS A 140 13.06 1.24 7.60
CA HIS A 140 12.59 2.55 8.06
C HIS A 140 12.79 3.79 7.22
N SER A 141 13.23 3.70 5.98
CA SER A 141 13.08 4.90 5.18
C SER A 141 11.62 5.16 4.84
N THR A 142 10.78 4.10 4.75
CA THR A 142 9.39 4.30 4.34
C THR A 142 8.45 3.42 5.15
N LEU A 143 8.04 3.89 6.32
CA LEU A 143 7.13 3.16 7.22
C LEU A 143 5.69 3.10 6.72
N ALA A 144 5.29 3.97 5.82
CA ALA A 144 4.00 3.94 5.14
C ALA A 144 4.11 4.68 3.81
N VAL A 145 3.53 4.10 2.76
CA VAL A 145 3.30 4.78 1.49
C VAL A 145 1.81 4.90 1.31
N GLU A 146 1.29 6.11 1.27
CA GLU A 146 -0.07 6.37 0.86
C GLU A 146 -0.09 7.03 -0.51
N TYR A 147 -0.97 6.53 -1.37
CA TYR A 147 -1.18 7.09 -2.68
C TYR A 147 -2.38 8.03 -2.62
N LEU A 148 -2.15 9.30 -2.92
CA LEU A 148 -3.14 10.38 -2.92
C LEU A 148 -3.37 10.85 -4.37
N ALA A 149 -4.49 11.51 -4.62
CA ALA A 149 -4.81 12.05 -5.94
C ALA A 149 -4.70 10.97 -7.04
N HIS A 150 -5.34 9.83 -6.85
CA HIS A 150 -5.31 8.69 -7.78
C HIS A 150 -3.88 8.22 -8.14
N GLY A 151 -2.98 8.21 -7.15
CA GLY A 151 -1.60 7.73 -7.32
C GLY A 151 -0.62 8.74 -7.93
N LYS A 152 -1.04 9.96 -8.25
CA LYS A 152 -0.15 11.03 -8.76
C LYS A 152 0.79 11.57 -7.68
N VAL A 153 0.38 11.46 -6.42
CA VAL A 153 1.12 11.94 -5.25
C VAL A 153 1.29 10.78 -4.28
N GLN A 154 2.47 10.70 -3.69
CA GLN A 154 2.78 9.73 -2.64
C GLN A 154 3.11 10.46 -1.36
N LEU A 155 2.61 9.92 -0.26
CA LEU A 155 2.98 10.33 1.09
C LEU A 155 3.88 9.26 1.68
N ARG A 156 5.09 9.66 2.10
CA ARG A 156 6.10 8.75 2.62
C ARG A 156 6.55 9.14 4.00
N LYS A 157 6.60 8.18 4.91
CA LYS A 157 7.18 8.34 6.23
C LYS A 157 8.62 7.84 6.21
N ILE A 158 9.60 8.73 6.41
CA ILE A 158 11.04 8.46 6.31
C ILE A 158 11.69 8.70 7.67
N HIS A 159 12.48 7.73 8.15
CA HIS A 159 13.29 7.91 9.35
C HIS A 159 14.49 8.81 9.05
N LEU A 160 14.76 9.75 9.93
CA LEU A 160 15.86 10.72 9.80
C LEU A 160 16.98 10.35 10.76
N ASP A 161 18.17 10.19 10.22
CA ASP A 161 19.40 10.08 11.00
C ASP A 161 20.13 11.43 11.06
N ALA A 162 21.25 11.46 11.81
CA ALA A 162 22.04 12.67 12.00
C ALA A 162 22.59 13.26 10.70
N ASP A 163 22.75 12.41 9.68
CA ASP A 163 23.33 12.80 8.37
C ASP A 163 22.30 13.25 7.35
N SER A 164 21.00 13.14 7.67
CA SER A 164 19.92 13.60 6.81
C SER A 164 20.01 15.11 6.55
N LEU A 165 19.71 15.55 5.33
CA LEU A 165 19.66 16.98 5.00
C LEU A 165 18.60 17.73 5.83
N LEU A 166 17.51 17.06 6.20
CA LEU A 166 16.43 17.65 7.01
C LEU A 166 16.84 17.88 8.47
N THR A 167 17.88 17.17 8.96
CA THR A 167 18.40 17.37 10.32
C THR A 167 19.51 18.42 10.39
N ARG A 168 20.01 18.90 9.25
CA ARG A 168 21.13 19.85 9.19
C ARG A 168 20.67 21.30 9.13
N LYS A 169 19.54 21.58 8.47
CA LYS A 169 19.06 22.94 8.18
C LYS A 169 17.56 23.08 8.50
N PRO A 170 17.05 24.31 8.69
CA PRO A 170 15.60 24.57 8.68
C PRO A 170 14.95 24.07 7.40
N LEU A 171 13.70 23.60 7.46
CA LEU A 171 13.00 23.01 6.33
C LEU A 171 12.89 23.95 5.11
N SER A 172 12.78 25.27 5.35
CA SER A 172 12.76 26.28 4.29
C SER A 172 14.07 26.40 3.50
N GLU A 173 15.21 25.97 4.08
CA GLU A 173 16.53 26.03 3.47
C GLU A 173 16.94 24.70 2.80
N VAL A 174 16.10 23.69 2.92
CA VAL A 174 16.34 22.38 2.28
C VAL A 174 15.72 22.40 0.89
N ASP A 175 16.56 22.25 -0.13
CA ASP A 175 16.13 22.21 -1.52
C ASP A 175 15.60 20.79 -1.88
N LEU A 176 14.37 20.52 -1.45
CA LEU A 176 13.68 19.28 -1.80
C LEU A 176 13.35 19.27 -3.32
N PRO A 177 13.31 18.06 -3.95
CA PRO A 177 12.88 17.95 -5.33
C PRO A 177 11.54 18.65 -5.58
N ALA A 178 11.42 19.32 -6.73
CA ALA A 178 10.21 20.04 -7.09
C ALA A 178 8.97 19.15 -6.97
N GLY A 179 7.93 19.64 -6.28
CA GLY A 179 6.72 18.88 -5.99
C GLY A 179 6.85 17.97 -4.77
N SER A 180 7.77 18.27 -3.85
CA SER A 180 7.92 17.59 -2.57
C SER A 180 7.77 18.58 -1.41
N LEU A 181 7.19 18.11 -0.29
CA LEU A 181 6.94 18.90 0.93
C LEU A 181 6.99 18.00 2.17
N VAL A 182 7.67 18.44 3.22
CA VAL A 182 7.54 17.82 4.56
C VAL A 182 6.24 18.29 5.19
N VAL A 183 5.32 17.39 5.43
CA VAL A 183 3.97 17.70 5.92
C VAL A 183 3.77 17.40 7.41
N ALA A 184 4.60 16.50 7.96
CA ALA A 184 4.62 16.25 9.40
C ALA A 184 5.99 15.70 9.83
N LEU A 185 6.33 15.89 11.11
CA LEU A 185 7.44 15.24 11.79
C LEU A 185 6.89 14.46 12.99
N TYR A 186 7.36 13.24 13.17
CA TYR A 186 7.10 12.43 14.36
C TYR A 186 8.37 12.41 15.20
N ARG A 187 8.30 12.97 16.39
CA ARG A 187 9.38 12.99 17.39
C ARG A 187 8.98 12.14 18.57
N GLY A 188 9.47 10.90 18.60
CA GLY A 188 8.98 9.91 19.56
C GLY A 188 7.46 9.74 19.45
N GLU A 189 6.74 10.19 20.51
CA GLU A 189 5.30 10.12 20.58
C GLU A 189 4.58 11.41 20.08
N GLU A 190 5.29 12.48 19.76
CA GLU A 190 4.75 13.77 19.36
C GLU A 190 4.60 13.88 17.84
N LEU A 191 3.45 14.38 17.37
CA LEU A 191 3.20 14.74 15.98
C LEU A 191 3.31 16.25 15.81
N ILE A 192 4.27 16.70 15.01
CA ILE A 192 4.53 18.11 14.73
C ILE A 192 4.13 18.40 13.28
N ILE A 193 3.25 19.37 13.07
CA ILE A 193 3.00 19.95 11.75
C ILE A 193 4.02 21.08 11.56
N PRO A 194 5.08 20.89 10.74
CA PRO A 194 6.19 21.83 10.73
C PRO A 194 5.90 23.08 9.91
N SER A 195 6.55 24.16 10.26
CA SER A 195 6.70 25.36 9.45
C SER A 195 8.09 25.42 8.81
N GLY A 196 8.33 26.34 7.89
CA GLY A 196 9.62 26.47 7.21
C GLY A 196 10.82 26.72 8.13
N ILE A 197 10.59 27.34 9.31
CA ILE A 197 11.65 27.62 10.29
C ILE A 197 11.99 26.43 11.18
N ASP A 198 11.13 25.40 11.19
CA ASP A 198 11.36 24.21 12.00
C ASP A 198 12.47 23.35 11.39
N LYS A 199 13.16 22.62 12.26
CA LYS A 199 14.25 21.73 11.92
C LYS A 199 13.96 20.34 12.45
N ALA A 200 14.12 19.33 11.63
CA ALA A 200 14.02 17.95 12.08
C ALA A 200 15.24 17.56 12.94
N GLN A 201 15.07 16.56 13.78
CA GLN A 201 16.11 16.03 14.65
C GLN A 201 16.48 14.59 14.28
N ASN A 202 17.66 14.16 14.70
CA ASN A 202 18.06 12.77 14.60
C ASN A 202 17.06 11.87 15.35
N GLY A 203 16.58 10.82 14.70
CA GLY A 203 15.55 9.94 15.25
C GLY A 203 14.10 10.34 14.92
N ASP A 204 13.87 11.54 14.39
CA ASP A 204 12.55 11.92 13.89
C ASP A 204 12.15 11.05 12.70
N HIS A 205 10.85 10.96 12.46
CA HIS A 205 10.32 10.45 11.19
C HIS A 205 9.64 11.60 10.44
N ALA A 206 10.14 11.90 9.25
CA ALA A 206 9.49 12.89 8.38
C ALA A 206 8.41 12.25 7.52
N LEU A 207 7.23 12.83 7.51
CA LEU A 207 6.17 12.51 6.57
C LEU A 207 6.31 13.46 5.39
N ILE A 208 6.69 12.91 4.23
CA ILE A 208 7.00 13.69 3.04
C ILE A 208 5.99 13.38 1.95
N LEU A 209 5.30 14.41 1.52
CA LEU A 209 4.48 14.38 0.31
C LEU A 209 5.38 14.63 -0.88
N CYS A 210 5.27 13.83 -1.93
CA CYS A 210 6.00 14.04 -3.17
C CYS A 210 5.24 13.52 -4.39
N LYS A 211 5.53 14.09 -5.57
CA LYS A 211 5.09 13.50 -6.83
C LYS A 211 5.69 12.11 -6.98
N SER A 212 4.93 11.18 -7.56
CA SER A 212 5.39 9.80 -7.77
C SER A 212 6.73 9.71 -8.52
N GLU A 213 6.97 10.64 -9.46
CA GLU A 213 8.21 10.74 -10.22
C GLU A 213 9.41 11.25 -9.40
N ALA A 214 9.17 11.97 -8.32
CA ALA A 214 10.21 12.56 -7.48
C ALA A 214 10.66 11.64 -6.33
N THR A 215 9.97 10.57 -6.08
CA THR A 215 10.13 9.69 -4.92
C THR A 215 11.55 9.22 -4.70
N GLY A 216 12.18 8.62 -5.70
CA GLY A 216 13.55 8.11 -5.58
C GLY A 216 14.60 9.21 -5.34
N ARG A 217 14.34 10.46 -5.81
CA ARG A 217 15.21 11.61 -5.52
C ARG A 217 15.04 12.07 -4.07
N VAL A 218 13.81 12.14 -3.58
CA VAL A 218 13.51 12.49 -2.19
C VAL A 218 14.19 11.52 -1.23
N GLU A 219 14.05 10.23 -1.47
CA GLU A 219 14.67 9.20 -0.62
C GLU A 219 16.19 9.32 -0.57
N ARG A 220 16.85 9.47 -1.72
CA ARG A 220 18.30 9.66 -1.77
C ARG A 220 18.79 10.93 -1.07
N MET A 221 17.99 11.98 -1.05
CA MET A 221 18.36 13.24 -0.39
C MET A 221 18.13 13.23 1.12
N VAL A 222 17.08 12.54 1.56
CA VAL A 222 16.66 12.56 2.96
C VAL A 222 17.30 11.43 3.75
N SER A 223 17.50 10.26 3.14
CA SER A 223 18.28 9.17 3.74
C SER A 223 19.76 9.48 3.62
N ALA A 224 20.55 9.21 4.67
CA ALA A 224 21.99 9.37 4.61
C ALA A 224 22.57 8.60 3.42
N GLN A 225 23.32 9.28 2.57
CA GLN A 225 23.99 8.68 1.42
C GLN A 225 24.89 7.53 1.88
N GLY A 226 24.75 6.37 1.24
CA GLY A 226 25.76 5.32 1.31
C GLY A 226 25.51 4.20 2.32
N ARG A 227 24.31 3.97 2.79
CA ARG A 227 23.98 2.67 3.39
C ARG A 227 23.88 1.63 2.29
N HIS A 228 25.02 1.07 1.94
CA HIS A 228 25.05 -0.23 1.27
C HIS A 228 24.35 -1.23 2.20
N TYR A 229 23.25 -1.79 1.73
CA TYR A 229 22.45 -2.71 2.54
C TYR A 229 23.00 -4.15 2.53
N GLY A 230 24.27 -4.31 2.15
CA GLY A 230 24.95 -5.60 2.11
C GLY A 230 24.28 -6.58 1.15
N THR A 231 24.41 -7.87 1.42
CA THR A 231 23.79 -8.93 0.60
C THR A 231 22.37 -9.22 1.08
N ALA A 232 21.42 -9.25 0.16
CA ALA A 232 20.08 -9.79 0.38
C ALA A 232 19.99 -11.19 -0.23
N VAL A 233 19.50 -12.16 0.54
CA VAL A 233 19.23 -13.52 0.06
C VAL A 233 17.73 -13.73 -0.02
N ILE A 234 17.25 -14.21 -1.16
CA ILE A 234 15.85 -14.50 -1.43
C ILE A 234 15.71 -16.01 -1.67
N ALA A 235 14.92 -16.67 -0.84
CA ALA A 235 14.53 -18.06 -1.05
C ALA A 235 13.24 -18.14 -1.86
N GLY A 236 13.35 -18.61 -3.11
CA GLY A 236 12.27 -18.71 -4.09
C GLY A 236 12.39 -17.67 -5.21
N GLY A 237 12.61 -18.18 -6.42
CA GLY A 237 12.75 -17.39 -7.66
C GLY A 237 11.45 -17.27 -8.47
N GLY A 238 10.29 -17.46 -7.84
CA GLY A 238 8.99 -17.24 -8.47
C GLY A 238 8.71 -15.76 -8.77
N VAL A 239 7.50 -15.45 -9.24
CA VAL A 239 7.12 -14.07 -9.62
C VAL A 239 7.37 -13.09 -8.48
N THR A 240 6.95 -13.41 -7.26
CA THR A 240 7.15 -12.53 -6.08
C THR A 240 8.63 -12.34 -5.77
N GLY A 241 9.43 -13.43 -5.82
CA GLY A 241 10.88 -13.35 -5.56
C GLY A 241 11.59 -12.46 -6.57
N LYS A 242 11.27 -12.62 -7.86
CA LYS A 242 11.79 -11.75 -8.92
C LYS A 242 11.37 -10.29 -8.71
N THR A 243 10.09 -10.03 -8.42
CA THR A 243 9.60 -8.67 -8.18
C THR A 243 10.31 -8.00 -6.99
N VAL A 244 10.56 -8.76 -5.90
CA VAL A 244 11.32 -8.25 -4.75
C VAL A 244 12.77 -8.00 -5.12
N ALA A 245 13.41 -8.87 -5.91
CA ALA A 245 14.78 -8.69 -6.38
C ALA A 245 14.91 -7.44 -7.25
N ASP A 246 14.03 -7.27 -8.24
CA ASP A 246 14.00 -6.11 -9.11
C ASP A 246 13.85 -4.81 -8.29
N ALA A 247 12.96 -4.83 -7.29
CA ALA A 247 12.73 -3.68 -6.42
C ALA A 247 13.86 -3.41 -5.42
N LEU A 248 14.71 -4.40 -5.10
CA LEU A 248 15.91 -4.24 -4.28
C LEU A 248 17.12 -3.76 -5.09
N THR A 249 17.08 -3.87 -6.41
CA THR A 249 18.18 -3.43 -7.29
C THR A 249 18.49 -1.95 -7.07
N GLY A 250 19.78 -1.64 -6.85
CA GLY A 250 20.23 -0.29 -6.50
C GLY A 250 20.06 0.12 -5.02
N HIS A 251 19.43 -0.74 -4.20
CA HIS A 251 19.29 -0.55 -2.76
C HIS A 251 20.21 -1.45 -1.93
N VAL A 252 20.66 -2.56 -2.49
CA VAL A 252 21.57 -3.52 -1.85
C VAL A 252 22.80 -3.74 -2.73
N ASP A 253 23.90 -4.21 -2.11
CA ASP A 253 25.15 -4.45 -2.82
C ASP A 253 25.07 -5.67 -3.72
N ARG A 254 24.40 -6.72 -3.25
CA ARG A 254 24.23 -8.00 -3.95
C ARG A 254 22.87 -8.61 -3.64
N ILE A 255 22.31 -9.27 -4.63
CA ILE A 255 21.08 -10.04 -4.48
C ILE A 255 21.37 -11.47 -4.89
N LYS A 256 21.14 -12.42 -3.96
CA LYS A 256 21.22 -13.85 -4.21
C LYS A 256 19.81 -14.42 -4.21
N ILE A 257 19.47 -15.23 -5.21
CA ILE A 257 18.22 -15.98 -5.26
C ILE A 257 18.53 -17.46 -5.19
N ILE A 258 17.96 -18.17 -4.21
CA ILE A 258 18.02 -19.62 -4.10
C ILE A 258 16.71 -20.17 -4.66
N GLU A 259 16.79 -20.90 -5.79
CA GLU A 259 15.63 -21.48 -6.46
C GLU A 259 15.81 -22.99 -6.61
N LYS A 260 14.78 -23.75 -6.19
CA LYS A 260 14.80 -25.21 -6.19
C LYS A 260 14.54 -25.81 -7.56
N ASP A 261 13.71 -25.17 -8.36
CA ASP A 261 13.39 -25.58 -9.72
C ASP A 261 14.53 -25.18 -10.65
N ARG A 262 15.13 -26.18 -11.31
CA ARG A 262 16.32 -25.98 -12.16
C ARG A 262 16.03 -25.11 -13.38
N ASP A 263 14.90 -25.33 -14.03
CA ASP A 263 14.56 -24.63 -15.27
C ASP A 263 14.26 -23.16 -14.97
N ARG A 264 13.59 -22.90 -13.84
CA ARG A 264 13.33 -21.54 -13.36
C ARG A 264 14.61 -20.84 -12.94
N ALA A 265 15.49 -21.52 -12.23
CA ALA A 265 16.79 -20.96 -11.84
C ALA A 265 17.62 -20.57 -13.06
N GLN A 266 17.65 -21.43 -14.09
CA GLN A 266 18.33 -21.13 -15.33
C GLN A 266 17.70 -19.96 -16.08
N ALA A 267 16.38 -19.92 -16.23
CA ALA A 267 15.66 -18.81 -16.87
C ALA A 267 15.89 -17.48 -16.16
N LEU A 268 15.94 -17.48 -14.82
CA LEU A 268 16.26 -16.28 -14.03
C LEU A 268 17.71 -15.82 -14.26
N ALA A 269 18.68 -16.74 -14.26
CA ALA A 269 20.08 -16.41 -14.50
C ALA A 269 20.31 -15.81 -15.90
N GLU A 270 19.57 -16.31 -16.90
CA GLU A 270 19.65 -15.80 -18.27
C GLU A 270 18.97 -14.43 -18.44
N SER A 271 17.83 -14.21 -17.76
CA SER A 271 17.05 -12.97 -17.91
C SER A 271 17.49 -11.84 -16.99
N CYS A 272 18.22 -12.13 -15.92
CA CYS A 272 18.62 -11.17 -14.89
C CYS A 272 20.11 -11.32 -14.55
N PRO A 273 21.03 -10.85 -15.41
CA PRO A 273 22.48 -11.05 -15.24
C PRO A 273 23.07 -10.37 -14.00
N ASP A 274 22.39 -9.39 -13.43
CA ASP A 274 22.81 -8.70 -12.19
C ASP A 274 22.46 -9.47 -10.92
N LEU A 275 21.71 -10.57 -11.03
CA LEU A 275 21.33 -11.43 -9.91
C LEU A 275 22.25 -12.65 -9.80
N GLU A 276 22.66 -12.98 -8.59
CA GLU A 276 23.34 -14.25 -8.30
C GLU A 276 22.30 -15.33 -8.05
N VAL A 277 22.07 -16.19 -9.05
CA VAL A 277 21.06 -17.27 -8.96
C VAL A 277 21.73 -18.59 -8.59
N ILE A 278 21.23 -19.21 -7.52
CA ILE A 278 21.73 -20.47 -6.95
C ILE A 278 20.64 -21.52 -7.13
N HIS A 279 20.95 -22.59 -7.86
CA HIS A 279 20.05 -23.73 -7.94
C HIS A 279 20.20 -24.60 -6.69
N GLY A 280 19.14 -24.71 -5.87
CA GLY A 280 19.15 -25.53 -4.68
C GLY A 280 17.94 -25.32 -3.77
N ASP A 281 17.89 -26.09 -2.68
CA ASP A 281 16.82 -26.01 -1.69
C ASP A 281 17.24 -25.06 -0.55
N ALA A 282 16.47 -24.01 -0.31
CA ALA A 282 16.73 -23.07 0.78
C ALA A 282 16.54 -23.68 2.19
N ASN A 283 16.04 -24.92 2.28
CA ASN A 283 15.98 -25.69 3.52
C ASN A 283 17.20 -26.60 3.72
N ASP A 284 18.17 -26.60 2.81
CA ASP A 284 19.43 -27.29 2.99
C ASP A 284 20.47 -26.42 3.71
N LEU A 285 20.69 -26.73 4.98
CA LEU A 285 21.64 -26.02 5.83
C LEU A 285 23.08 -26.01 5.26
N ASN A 286 23.49 -27.09 4.57
CA ASN A 286 24.82 -27.16 3.97
C ASN A 286 24.95 -26.19 2.80
N LEU A 287 23.91 -26.10 1.97
CA LEU A 287 23.83 -25.12 0.89
C LEU A 287 23.89 -23.69 1.48
N LEU A 288 23.08 -23.38 2.49
CA LEU A 288 23.06 -22.06 3.10
C LEU A 288 24.43 -21.66 3.68
N LYS A 289 25.16 -22.62 4.27
CA LYS A 289 26.54 -22.41 4.76
C LYS A 289 27.53 -22.22 3.62
N ALA A 290 27.46 -23.04 2.58
CA ALA A 290 28.35 -22.94 1.42
C ALA A 290 28.20 -21.59 0.70
N GLU A 291 26.96 -21.08 0.61
CA GLU A 291 26.61 -19.81 0.01
C GLU A 291 26.81 -18.62 0.96
N ARG A 292 27.35 -18.86 2.16
CA ARG A 292 27.65 -17.85 3.19
C ARG A 292 26.42 -16.98 3.54
N VAL A 293 25.27 -17.61 3.71
CA VAL A 293 24.03 -16.90 4.09
C VAL A 293 24.19 -16.19 5.45
N ALA A 294 25.05 -16.70 6.33
CA ALA A 294 25.41 -16.05 7.60
C ALA A 294 25.94 -14.61 7.43
N ASP A 295 26.62 -14.32 6.30
CA ASP A 295 27.17 -12.99 6.01
C ASP A 295 26.12 -12.04 5.41
N ALA A 296 24.93 -12.57 5.09
CA ALA A 296 23.86 -11.76 4.53
C ALA A 296 23.29 -10.80 5.59
N ARG A 297 22.98 -9.59 5.15
CA ARG A 297 22.28 -8.62 5.98
C ARG A 297 20.81 -8.96 6.16
N SER A 298 20.21 -9.54 5.13
CA SER A 298 18.80 -9.90 5.11
C SER A 298 18.53 -11.20 4.36
N PHE A 299 17.51 -11.90 4.79
CA PHE A 299 16.99 -13.11 4.18
C PHE A 299 15.48 -13.00 4.01
N VAL A 300 14.96 -13.38 2.85
CA VAL A 300 13.52 -13.32 2.53
C VAL A 300 13.06 -14.66 2.02
N ALA A 301 12.12 -15.29 2.72
CA ALA A 301 11.52 -16.56 2.30
C ALA A 301 10.23 -16.31 1.51
N LEU A 302 10.26 -16.60 0.21
CA LEU A 302 9.20 -16.32 -0.76
C LEU A 302 8.88 -17.55 -1.62
N THR A 303 9.02 -18.74 -1.09
CA THR A 303 8.61 -19.96 -1.80
C THR A 303 7.08 -20.05 -1.85
N GLY A 304 6.55 -20.91 -2.67
CA GLY A 304 5.10 -21.15 -2.77
C GLY A 304 4.51 -21.96 -1.60
N ASN A 305 5.28 -22.26 -0.55
CA ASN A 305 4.89 -23.14 0.55
C ASN A 305 5.25 -22.53 1.90
N ASP A 306 4.27 -22.43 2.78
CA ASP A 306 4.41 -21.80 4.10
C ASP A 306 5.40 -22.53 5.00
N GLU A 307 5.35 -23.87 5.03
CA GLU A 307 6.23 -24.70 5.84
C GLU A 307 7.70 -24.57 5.40
N GLN A 308 7.94 -24.46 4.09
CA GLN A 308 9.29 -24.21 3.55
C GLN A 308 9.77 -22.80 3.91
N ASN A 309 8.90 -21.79 3.81
CA ASN A 309 9.23 -20.43 4.19
C ASN A 309 9.58 -20.33 5.68
N LEU A 310 8.80 -21.00 6.53
CA LEU A 310 9.08 -21.07 7.97
C LEU A 310 10.46 -21.70 8.23
N MET A 311 10.71 -22.89 7.66
CA MET A 311 11.97 -23.61 7.89
C MET A 311 13.17 -22.82 7.39
N ALA A 312 13.13 -22.31 6.16
CA ALA A 312 14.23 -21.50 5.60
C ALA A 312 14.51 -20.26 6.45
N SER A 313 13.45 -19.61 6.98
CA SER A 313 13.58 -18.44 7.83
C SER A 313 14.23 -18.77 9.18
N LEU A 314 13.84 -19.88 9.82
CA LEU A 314 14.45 -20.32 11.07
C LEU A 314 15.92 -20.72 10.88
N LEU A 315 16.27 -21.40 9.77
CA LEU A 315 17.66 -21.72 9.44
C LEU A 315 18.49 -20.44 9.22
N ALA A 316 17.94 -19.45 8.53
CA ALA A 316 18.62 -18.17 8.34
C ALA A 316 18.85 -17.42 9.66
N GLN A 317 17.89 -17.44 10.59
CA GLN A 317 18.04 -16.88 11.93
C GLN A 317 19.13 -17.63 12.73
N GLU A 318 19.12 -18.96 12.69
CA GLU A 318 20.13 -19.79 13.36
C GLU A 318 21.54 -19.52 12.82
N LEU A 319 21.67 -19.23 11.53
CA LEU A 319 22.93 -18.80 10.91
C LEU A 319 23.34 -17.37 11.29
N GLY A 320 22.51 -16.61 12.02
CA GLY A 320 22.81 -15.27 12.52
C GLY A 320 22.35 -14.11 11.63
N VAL A 321 21.53 -14.36 10.59
CA VAL A 321 20.97 -13.28 9.78
C VAL A 321 20.04 -12.41 10.63
N LYS A 322 20.31 -11.11 10.67
CA LYS A 322 19.59 -10.18 11.58
C LYS A 322 18.20 -9.79 11.09
N LYS A 323 18.02 -9.69 9.78
CA LYS A 323 16.76 -9.31 9.18
C LYS A 323 16.21 -10.48 8.37
N VAL A 324 15.28 -11.20 8.93
CA VAL A 324 14.58 -12.29 8.26
C VAL A 324 13.13 -11.88 8.05
N VAL A 325 12.64 -12.03 6.81
CA VAL A 325 11.25 -11.78 6.42
C VAL A 325 10.69 -13.05 5.82
N ALA A 326 9.50 -13.44 6.24
CA ALA A 326 8.83 -14.62 5.72
C ALA A 326 7.46 -14.26 5.13
N LEU A 327 7.15 -14.78 3.94
CA LEU A 327 5.83 -14.70 3.36
C LEU A 327 4.98 -15.88 3.85
N VAL A 328 3.76 -15.59 4.30
CA VAL A 328 2.78 -16.58 4.71
C VAL A 328 1.51 -16.43 3.87
N GLN A 329 1.04 -17.53 3.30
CA GLN A 329 -0.22 -17.57 2.57
C GLN A 329 -1.42 -17.68 3.52
N ARG A 330 -1.30 -18.53 4.55
CA ARG A 330 -2.33 -18.74 5.57
C ARG A 330 -2.10 -17.83 6.77
N ALA A 331 -2.82 -16.70 6.80
CA ALA A 331 -2.68 -15.69 7.86
C ALA A 331 -2.96 -16.26 9.27
N GLU A 332 -3.78 -17.28 9.38
CA GLU A 332 -4.18 -17.95 10.64
C GLU A 332 -2.97 -18.57 11.37
N THR A 333 -1.91 -18.92 10.64
CA THR A 333 -0.71 -19.53 11.23
C THR A 333 0.33 -18.50 11.67
N SER A 334 0.18 -17.23 11.31
CA SER A 334 1.16 -16.15 11.57
C SER A 334 1.52 -16.04 13.05
N TYR A 335 0.55 -16.16 13.96
CA TYR A 335 0.79 -16.06 15.39
C TYR A 335 1.70 -17.19 15.94
N LEU A 336 1.68 -18.37 15.30
CA LEU A 336 2.59 -19.46 15.66
C LEU A 336 4.03 -19.14 15.26
N TRP A 337 4.22 -18.52 14.10
CA TRP A 337 5.54 -18.11 13.62
C TRP A 337 6.15 -17.00 14.49
N GLU A 338 5.33 -16.06 14.96
CA GLU A 338 5.74 -15.03 15.92
C GLU A 338 6.23 -15.65 17.23
N LYS A 339 5.53 -16.69 17.74
CA LYS A 339 5.98 -17.45 18.93
C LYS A 339 7.29 -18.19 18.70
N LEU A 340 7.62 -18.56 17.45
CA LEU A 340 8.90 -19.16 17.08
C LEU A 340 10.01 -18.12 16.85
N GLY A 341 9.73 -16.82 17.07
CA GLY A 341 10.70 -15.74 16.98
C GLY A 341 10.79 -15.06 15.61
N LEU A 342 9.90 -15.38 14.67
CA LEU A 342 9.83 -14.67 13.38
C LEU A 342 8.97 -13.41 13.53
N MET A 343 9.62 -12.25 13.60
CA MET A 343 8.94 -10.97 13.86
C MET A 343 8.43 -10.27 12.59
N ASN A 344 8.98 -10.61 11.41
CA ASN A 344 8.62 -9.95 10.16
C ASN A 344 7.91 -10.94 9.24
N ILE A 345 6.62 -11.06 9.42
CA ILE A 345 5.76 -11.95 8.63
C ILE A 345 4.92 -11.09 7.70
N VAL A 346 4.87 -11.46 6.43
CA VAL A 346 4.11 -10.78 5.40
C VAL A 346 3.02 -11.70 4.86
N SER A 347 1.77 -11.35 5.09
CA SER A 347 0.62 -12.02 4.48
C SER A 347 0.01 -11.12 3.40
N PRO A 348 0.19 -11.44 2.10
CA PRO A 348 -0.35 -10.64 1.00
C PRO A 348 -1.86 -10.47 1.09
N ARG A 349 -2.55 -11.50 1.56
CA ARG A 349 -4.01 -11.54 1.68
C ARG A 349 -4.51 -10.66 2.81
N SER A 350 -3.86 -10.70 3.98
CA SER A 350 -4.20 -9.81 5.10
C SER A 350 -3.98 -8.34 4.76
N ILE A 351 -2.89 -8.04 4.05
CA ILE A 351 -2.58 -6.66 3.61
C ILE A 351 -3.64 -6.18 2.62
N ALA A 352 -4.04 -7.03 1.66
CA ALA A 352 -5.09 -6.68 0.71
C ALA A 352 -6.45 -6.45 1.39
N ALA A 353 -6.83 -7.33 2.32
CA ALA A 353 -8.06 -7.17 3.09
C ALA A 353 -8.05 -5.87 3.91
N ALA A 354 -6.96 -5.58 4.64
CA ALA A 354 -6.81 -4.33 5.39
C ALA A 354 -6.87 -3.09 4.46
N ARG A 355 -6.32 -3.19 3.25
CA ARG A 355 -6.37 -2.10 2.26
C ARG A 355 -7.78 -1.84 1.76
N ILE A 356 -8.54 -2.90 1.48
CA ILE A 356 -9.95 -2.79 1.06
C ILE A 356 -10.78 -2.24 2.23
N GLN A 357 -10.58 -2.73 3.44
CA GLN A 357 -11.28 -2.20 4.61
C GLN A 357 -11.01 -0.72 4.84
N SER A 358 -9.75 -0.30 4.77
CA SER A 358 -9.40 1.13 4.80
C SER A 358 -10.08 1.93 3.69
N TYR A 359 -10.24 1.36 2.49
CA TYR A 359 -10.96 2.00 1.40
C TYR A 359 -12.45 2.17 1.72
N ILE A 360 -13.10 1.17 2.33
CA ILE A 360 -14.49 1.24 2.79
C ILE A 360 -14.65 2.30 3.89
N GLU A 361 -13.77 2.28 4.89
CA GLU A 361 -13.83 3.18 6.04
C GLU A 361 -13.59 4.65 5.67
N ARG A 362 -12.76 4.91 4.65
CA ARG A 362 -12.50 6.27 4.13
C ARG A 362 -13.75 6.99 3.65
N ASP A 363 -14.72 6.25 3.12
CA ASP A 363 -15.98 6.83 2.67
C ASP A 363 -16.92 7.24 3.83
N TYR A 364 -16.76 6.61 5.00
CA TYR A 364 -17.54 6.99 6.19
C TYR A 364 -17.06 8.31 6.81
N ASN A 365 -15.75 8.53 6.73
CA ASN A 365 -15.13 9.74 7.26
C ASN A 365 -14.34 10.34 6.10
N ALA A 366 -14.80 11.35 5.45
CA ALA A 366 -14.12 12.11 4.38
C ALA A 366 -12.64 12.48 4.63
N ASN A 367 -12.01 11.77 5.52
CA ASN A 367 -10.62 11.85 5.91
C ASN A 367 -9.86 10.71 5.24
N ILE A 368 -8.94 11.04 4.32
CA ILE A 368 -8.17 10.06 3.54
C ILE A 368 -7.32 9.18 4.44
N ALA A 369 -6.80 9.71 5.52
CA ALA A 369 -6.08 8.99 6.55
C ALA A 369 -6.10 9.74 7.88
N SER A 370 -6.22 9.02 8.97
CA SER A 370 -5.94 9.52 10.29
C SER A 370 -4.47 9.27 10.61
N LEU A 371 -3.74 10.32 10.91
CA LEU A 371 -2.37 10.24 11.36
C LEU A 371 -2.41 10.04 12.88
N ARG A 372 -1.82 8.95 13.35
CA ARG A 372 -1.60 8.64 14.74
C ARG A 372 -2.81 8.89 15.66
N ARG A 373 -3.69 7.90 15.83
CA ARG A 373 -4.83 7.90 16.79
C ARG A 373 -5.75 9.12 16.71
N GLY A 374 -5.78 9.86 15.57
CA GLY A 374 -6.65 11.00 15.39
C GLY A 374 -6.01 12.38 15.64
N GLU A 375 -4.74 12.46 16.02
CA GLU A 375 -4.09 13.78 16.30
C GLU A 375 -4.00 14.69 15.07
N ALA A 376 -3.93 14.13 13.86
CA ALA A 376 -4.04 14.88 12.61
C ALA A 376 -4.71 14.04 11.53
N GLN A 377 -5.24 14.70 10.51
CA GLN A 377 -5.99 14.09 9.44
C GLN A 377 -5.50 14.59 8.08
N ILE A 378 -5.59 13.70 7.07
CA ILE A 378 -5.42 14.07 5.68
C ILE A 378 -6.81 14.18 5.06
N ILE A 379 -7.11 15.35 4.51
CA ILE A 379 -8.44 15.66 3.98
C ILE A 379 -8.31 16.07 2.53
N GLU A 380 -9.08 15.45 1.63
CA GLU A 380 -9.28 15.95 0.26
C GLU A 380 -10.56 16.79 0.19
N ARG A 381 -10.46 17.95 -0.47
CA ARG A 381 -11.61 18.83 -0.71
C ARG A 381 -11.59 19.35 -2.14
N ILE A 382 -12.74 19.29 -2.79
CA ILE A 382 -12.95 20.00 -4.05
C ILE A 382 -13.43 21.40 -3.73
N LEU A 383 -12.69 22.41 -4.18
CA LEU A 383 -13.04 23.81 -3.94
C LEU A 383 -14.34 24.19 -4.65
N ALA A 384 -15.34 24.48 -3.86
CA ALA A 384 -16.63 24.99 -4.34
C ALA A 384 -16.55 26.51 -4.62
N PRO A 385 -17.45 27.07 -5.46
CA PRO A 385 -17.52 28.52 -5.71
C PRO A 385 -17.69 29.36 -4.43
N ALA A 386 -18.34 28.80 -3.41
CA ALA A 386 -18.56 29.46 -2.12
C ALA A 386 -17.36 29.36 -1.16
N SER A 387 -16.27 28.70 -1.54
CA SER A 387 -15.08 28.57 -0.69
C SER A 387 -14.34 29.90 -0.58
N PRO A 388 -14.09 30.42 0.61
CA PRO A 388 -13.26 31.62 0.81
C PRO A 388 -11.84 31.48 0.26
N ALA A 389 -11.34 30.25 0.13
CA ALA A 389 -10.03 29.96 -0.42
C ALA A 389 -10.00 30.00 -1.97
N ALA A 390 -11.16 29.94 -2.63
CA ALA A 390 -11.23 29.94 -4.09
C ALA A 390 -10.85 31.32 -4.66
N GLY A 391 -9.91 31.33 -5.61
CA GLY A 391 -9.36 32.55 -6.21
C GLY A 391 -8.27 33.23 -5.40
N CYS A 392 -7.99 32.78 -4.18
CA CYS A 392 -6.97 33.33 -3.30
C CYS A 392 -5.64 32.57 -3.45
N SER A 393 -4.52 33.26 -3.27
CA SER A 393 -3.21 32.64 -3.10
C SER A 393 -3.04 32.10 -1.67
N LEU A 394 -2.13 31.15 -1.46
CA LEU A 394 -1.85 30.64 -0.11
C LEU A 394 -1.34 31.75 0.82
N ALA A 395 -0.61 32.73 0.27
CA ALA A 395 -0.15 33.89 1.03
C ALA A 395 -1.31 34.81 1.48
N GLU A 396 -2.40 34.87 0.72
CA GLU A 396 -3.63 35.61 1.09
C GLU A 396 -4.48 34.82 2.07
N ILE A 397 -4.61 33.49 1.89
CA ILE A 397 -5.41 32.61 2.77
C ILE A 397 -4.78 32.52 4.16
N ARG A 398 -3.45 32.47 4.26
CA ARG A 398 -2.68 32.35 5.52
C ARG A 398 -3.22 31.25 6.43
N PRO A 399 -3.18 29.97 6.03
CA PRO A 399 -3.65 28.89 6.88
C PRO A 399 -2.97 28.97 8.26
N PRO A 400 -3.69 28.75 9.36
CA PRO A 400 -3.08 28.76 10.69
C PRO A 400 -2.04 27.62 10.83
N ARG A 401 -1.15 27.72 11.82
CA ARG A 401 -0.27 26.61 12.19
C ARG A 401 -1.13 25.40 12.51
N GLY A 402 -0.76 24.24 12.01
CA GLY A 402 -1.56 23.01 12.11
C GLY A 402 -2.41 22.70 10.87
N ILE A 403 -2.43 23.57 9.85
CA ILE A 403 -3.02 23.31 8.54
C ILE A 403 -1.94 23.50 7.46
N ILE A 404 -1.70 22.45 6.66
CA ILE A 404 -0.84 22.52 5.48
C ILE A 404 -1.66 22.15 4.24
N VAL A 405 -1.61 22.99 3.20
CA VAL A 405 -2.05 22.62 1.85
C VAL A 405 -0.90 21.87 1.18
N GLY A 406 -0.98 20.55 1.21
CA GLY A 406 0.11 19.68 0.77
C GLY A 406 0.20 19.55 -0.75
N ALA A 407 -0.93 19.38 -1.43
CA ALA A 407 -0.99 19.33 -2.88
C ALA A 407 -2.29 19.86 -3.44
N VAL A 408 -2.25 20.27 -4.70
CA VAL A 408 -3.42 20.69 -5.50
C VAL A 408 -3.47 19.86 -6.77
N VAL A 409 -4.66 19.32 -7.05
CA VAL A 409 -4.98 18.62 -8.31
C VAL A 409 -5.90 19.52 -9.11
N ARG A 410 -5.42 19.96 -10.28
CA ARG A 410 -6.18 20.79 -11.25
C ARG A 410 -6.23 20.06 -12.58
N GLY A 411 -7.34 19.43 -12.87
CA GLY A 411 -7.45 18.51 -14.01
C GLY A 411 -6.37 17.41 -13.94
N ASP A 412 -5.54 17.32 -14.96
CA ASP A 412 -4.43 16.35 -14.99
C ASP A 412 -3.14 16.83 -14.31
N ARG A 413 -3.07 18.10 -13.92
CA ARG A 413 -1.88 18.67 -13.28
C ARG A 413 -1.96 18.51 -11.78
N VAL A 414 -0.87 17.98 -11.19
CA VAL A 414 -0.67 17.98 -9.73
C VAL A 414 0.54 18.82 -9.39
N PHE A 415 0.43 19.65 -8.36
CA PHE A 415 1.53 20.45 -7.86
C PHE A 415 1.43 20.67 -6.35
N VAL A 416 2.58 20.88 -5.73
CA VAL A 416 2.68 21.34 -4.33
C VAL A 416 2.63 22.86 -4.37
N PRO A 417 1.59 23.50 -3.82
CA PRO A 417 1.42 24.94 -3.94
C PRO A 417 2.40 25.70 -3.04
N ARG A 418 2.82 26.88 -3.51
CA ARG A 418 3.65 27.82 -2.77
C ARG A 418 2.85 29.10 -2.47
N GLY A 419 3.37 29.97 -1.63
CA GLY A 419 2.72 31.21 -1.23
C GLY A 419 2.00 31.99 -2.35
N PRO A 420 2.62 32.24 -3.53
CA PRO A 420 1.99 32.97 -4.64
C PRO A 420 0.94 32.18 -5.42
N ASP A 421 0.90 30.85 -5.29
CA ASP A 421 0.00 30.02 -6.09
C ASP A 421 -1.45 30.23 -5.66
N ARG A 422 -2.32 30.45 -6.65
CA ARG A 422 -3.76 30.65 -6.44
C ARG A 422 -4.51 29.33 -6.58
N LEU A 423 -5.45 29.15 -5.67
CA LEU A 423 -6.38 28.03 -5.71
C LEU A 423 -7.59 28.43 -6.58
N GLU A 424 -8.02 27.52 -7.45
CA GLU A 424 -9.14 27.76 -8.37
C GLU A 424 -10.36 26.92 -8.01
N ILE A 425 -11.53 27.38 -8.39
CA ILE A 425 -12.77 26.59 -8.25
C ILE A 425 -12.61 25.27 -9.00
N GLY A 426 -12.98 24.17 -8.37
CA GLY A 426 -12.85 22.82 -8.95
C GLY A 426 -11.48 22.17 -8.68
N ASP A 427 -10.51 22.90 -8.08
CA ASP A 427 -9.28 22.26 -7.59
C ASP A 427 -9.60 21.24 -6.49
N THR A 428 -8.97 20.09 -6.55
CA THR A 428 -8.92 19.18 -5.39
C THR A 428 -7.69 19.52 -4.56
N VAL A 429 -7.90 19.98 -3.33
CA VAL A 429 -6.83 20.29 -2.39
C VAL A 429 -6.64 19.17 -1.38
N ILE A 430 -5.39 18.78 -1.16
CA ILE A 430 -5.00 17.80 -0.16
C ILE A 430 -4.46 18.55 1.05
N LEU A 431 -5.17 18.45 2.17
CA LEU A 431 -4.90 19.17 3.40
C LEU A 431 -4.36 18.22 4.47
N PHE A 432 -3.34 18.67 5.21
CA PHE A 432 -2.86 18.03 6.43
C PHE A 432 -3.28 18.91 7.58
N VAL A 433 -4.06 18.37 8.53
CA VAL A 433 -4.81 19.16 9.50
C VAL A 433 -4.70 18.51 10.87
N GLN A 434 -4.25 19.24 11.89
CA GLN A 434 -4.40 18.82 13.27
C GLN A 434 -5.88 18.85 13.68
N GLU A 435 -6.29 17.93 14.54
CA GLU A 435 -7.71 17.71 14.88
C GLU A 435 -8.39 19.00 15.39
N GLU A 436 -7.69 19.80 16.18
CA GLU A 436 -8.18 21.07 16.71
C GLU A 436 -8.53 22.11 15.63
N HIS A 437 -7.96 21.97 14.42
CA HIS A 437 -8.18 22.90 13.29
C HIS A 437 -9.21 22.41 12.27
N LEU A 438 -9.87 21.27 12.48
CA LEU A 438 -10.93 20.77 11.60
C LEU A 438 -12.07 21.77 11.37
N PRO A 439 -12.56 22.52 12.40
CA PRO A 439 -13.56 23.56 12.18
C PRO A 439 -13.08 24.68 11.24
N THR A 440 -11.81 25.04 11.32
CA THR A 440 -11.20 26.06 10.45
C THR A 440 -11.15 25.59 8.99
N VAL A 441 -10.88 24.31 8.76
CA VAL A 441 -10.93 23.74 7.41
C VAL A 441 -12.33 23.80 6.81
N GLN A 442 -13.36 23.53 7.60
CA GLN A 442 -14.74 23.62 7.15
C GLN A 442 -15.14 25.06 6.77
N LEU A 443 -14.55 26.07 7.43
CA LEU A 443 -14.77 27.48 7.13
C LEU A 443 -14.01 27.95 5.88
N LEU A 444 -12.71 27.61 5.79
CA LEU A 444 -11.85 28.09 4.71
C LEU A 444 -12.03 27.30 3.40
N PHE A 445 -12.28 26.01 3.53
CA PHE A 445 -12.40 25.05 2.42
C PHE A 445 -13.75 24.32 2.46
N PRO A 446 -14.90 25.04 2.54
CA PRO A 446 -16.19 24.40 2.39
C PRO A 446 -16.26 23.83 0.98
N GLY A 447 -16.54 22.56 0.85
CA GLY A 447 -16.61 21.90 -0.44
C GLY A 447 -17.26 20.54 -0.33
N ARG A 448 -17.65 20.00 -1.48
CA ARG A 448 -17.96 18.58 -1.58
C ARG A 448 -16.67 17.78 -1.41
N GLU A 449 -16.77 16.69 -0.69
CA GLU A 449 -15.71 15.74 -0.59
C GLU A 449 -15.39 15.19 -1.99
N ALA A 450 -14.10 15.00 -2.30
CA ALA A 450 -13.71 14.35 -3.53
C ALA A 450 -14.12 12.88 -3.44
N THR A 451 -15.09 12.50 -4.25
CA THR A 451 -15.56 11.11 -4.40
C THR A 451 -14.58 10.28 -5.22
#